data_478a04f1ebec19f43f5cee3745f9e022
#
_entry.id   478a04f1ebec19f43f5cee3745f9e022
#
_cell.length_a   1.000
_cell.length_b   1.000
_cell.length_c   1.000
_cell.angle_alpha   90.00
_cell.angle_beta   90.00
_cell.angle_gamma   90.00
#
_symmetry.space_group_name_H-M   'P 1'
#
loop_
_entity.id
_entity.type
_entity.pdbx_description
1 polymer ?
#
loop_
_entity_poly.entity_id
_entity_poly.type
_entity_poly.pdbx_seq_one_letter_code
_entity_poly.pdbx_strand_id
1 'polypeptide(L)'
;MSNLLGLSPGPQPRDRSRIHYKRFHNIYLYITERCQLRCGHCYMGDRLERGLMLDYADAAGIIERARTLGGEYITFLGGEPTLHPDLPRMVDHALAVGYRQVMIDSNGLLERTIERIAPEKLHYISFSLDGASAATHDSIRGAGTYEKTVPCIARTVAAGYAVRLICTVSQRNVDDAQALLELADALGVAMVNFHVFSEEGRGIANARDWSLSPHEWISFYERLEQIKDDYRTSIWYPPTYATRAKLDSYVDEGYRGCVGCSLDRLSIFPDGRAYVCSLLFDEPLHFAVMTPQGLRLNREQNEFELFTQATFQAGDEPWLSGCPAERVLARNGKPATPDDLVSICRLWKSQA
;
A
#
# COMPACT_ATOMS: atom_id res chain seq x y z
N MET A 1 -27.35 -14.53 2.28
CA MET A 1 -26.16 -13.69 1.98
C MET A 1 -25.45 -14.31 0.80
N SER A 2 -25.36 -13.63 -0.33
CA SER A 2 -24.71 -14.15 -1.52
C SER A 2 -23.20 -14.24 -1.26
N ASN A 3 -22.63 -15.43 -1.48
CA ASN A 3 -21.19 -15.66 -1.43
C ASN A 3 -20.47 -14.72 -2.43
N LEU A 4 -19.78 -13.74 -1.95
CA LEU A 4 -19.15 -12.69 -2.77
C LEU A 4 -18.15 -13.25 -3.81
N LEU A 5 -17.57 -14.42 -3.57
CA LEU A 5 -16.69 -15.09 -4.52
C LEU A 5 -17.45 -16.11 -5.42
N GLY A 6 -18.80 -16.34 -5.23
CA GLY A 6 -19.58 -17.41 -5.89
C GLY A 6 -18.98 -18.80 -5.66
N LEU A 7 -18.14 -18.92 -4.66
CA LEU A 7 -17.49 -20.16 -4.29
C LEU A 7 -18.48 -20.91 -3.42
N SER A 8 -18.76 -22.18 -3.75
CA SER A 8 -19.51 -23.05 -2.84
C SER A 8 -18.75 -23.14 -1.53
N PRO A 9 -19.42 -23.18 -0.36
CA PRO A 9 -18.74 -23.46 0.89
C PRO A 9 -18.02 -24.80 0.75
N GLY A 10 -16.71 -24.72 0.57
CA GLY A 10 -15.86 -25.91 0.51
C GLY A 10 -15.83 -26.62 1.86
N PRO A 11 -15.36 -27.87 1.91
CA PRO A 11 -15.20 -28.59 3.17
C PRO A 11 -14.34 -27.75 4.10
N GLN A 12 -14.76 -27.63 5.37
CA GLN A 12 -13.98 -26.96 6.41
C GLN A 12 -12.55 -27.51 6.37
N PRO A 13 -11.52 -26.65 6.30
CA PRO A 13 -10.15 -27.12 6.21
C PRO A 13 -9.80 -27.97 7.44
N ARG A 14 -9.55 -29.24 7.23
CA ARG A 14 -9.14 -30.17 8.29
C ARG A 14 -7.71 -29.89 8.77
N ASP A 15 -6.89 -29.31 7.91
CA ASP A 15 -5.50 -28.99 8.20
C ASP A 15 -5.26 -27.46 8.05
N ARG A 16 -5.10 -26.79 9.20
CA ARG A 16 -4.71 -25.38 9.27
C ARG A 16 -3.18 -25.19 9.25
N SER A 17 -2.39 -26.26 9.22
CA SER A 17 -0.92 -26.18 9.24
C SER A 17 -0.33 -25.54 7.98
N ARG A 18 -1.11 -25.45 6.89
CA ARG A 18 -0.72 -24.77 5.64
C ARG A 18 -0.82 -23.25 5.74
N ILE A 19 -1.53 -22.71 6.73
CA ILE A 19 -1.60 -21.26 6.98
C ILE A 19 -0.62 -20.96 8.11
N HIS A 20 0.54 -20.44 7.74
CA HIS A 20 1.45 -19.90 8.72
C HIS A 20 0.89 -18.57 9.22
N TYR A 21 0.22 -18.57 10.36
CA TYR A 21 -0.15 -17.35 11.05
C TYR A 21 1.13 -16.64 11.49
N LYS A 22 1.55 -15.69 10.69
CA LYS A 22 2.58 -14.76 11.12
C LYS A 22 1.95 -13.72 12.03
N ARG A 23 2.77 -13.07 12.82
CA ARG A 23 2.39 -11.88 13.56
C ARG A 23 2.22 -10.73 12.58
N PHE A 24 1.43 -9.72 12.94
CA PHE A 24 1.31 -8.48 12.16
C PHE A 24 2.58 -7.66 12.26
N HIS A 25 3.61 -7.98 11.50
CA HIS A 25 4.89 -7.26 11.55
C HIS A 25 4.77 -5.82 11.04
N ASN A 26 3.95 -5.62 9.99
CA ASN A 26 3.81 -4.35 9.31
C ASN A 26 2.48 -3.68 9.71
N ILE A 27 2.55 -2.59 10.47
CA ILE A 27 1.41 -1.79 10.88
C ILE A 27 1.35 -0.53 10.01
N TYR A 28 0.22 -0.32 9.35
CA TYR A 28 -0.11 0.90 8.62
C TYR A 28 -1.18 1.64 9.41
N LEU A 29 -0.78 2.71 10.10
CA LEU A 29 -1.70 3.47 10.96
C LEU A 29 -2.11 4.77 10.26
N TYR A 30 -3.36 4.81 9.80
CA TYR A 30 -4.00 6.00 9.24
C TYR A 30 -4.42 6.91 10.39
N ILE A 31 -3.59 7.88 10.74
CA ILE A 31 -3.85 8.75 11.90
C ILE A 31 -4.89 9.84 11.63
N THR A 32 -5.17 10.12 10.35
CA THR A 32 -6.17 11.09 9.92
C THR A 32 -6.73 10.76 8.54
N GLU A 33 -7.98 11.11 8.31
CA GLU A 33 -8.60 11.11 6.98
C GLU A 33 -8.55 12.50 6.32
N ARG A 34 -8.06 13.54 7.02
CA ARG A 34 -7.90 14.89 6.46
C ARG A 34 -6.74 14.94 5.49
N CYS A 35 -6.96 15.59 4.35
CA CYS A 35 -5.93 15.88 3.35
C CYS A 35 -6.26 17.21 2.68
N GLN A 36 -5.25 18.00 2.37
CA GLN A 36 -5.40 19.25 1.62
C GLN A 36 -5.49 19.02 0.10
N LEU A 37 -5.23 17.79 -0.37
CA LEU A 37 -5.30 17.41 -1.77
C LEU A 37 -6.53 16.56 -2.08
N ARG A 38 -6.89 16.54 -3.38
CA ARG A 38 -7.94 15.71 -3.95
C ARG A 38 -7.43 15.03 -5.22
N CYS A 39 -6.32 14.26 -5.07
CA CYS A 39 -5.67 13.56 -6.19
C CYS A 39 -6.64 12.65 -6.93
N GLY A 40 -6.51 12.58 -8.26
CA GLY A 40 -7.42 11.82 -9.12
C GLY A 40 -7.37 10.30 -8.88
N HIS A 41 -6.26 9.77 -8.38
CA HIS A 41 -6.08 8.34 -8.06
C HIS A 41 -6.29 7.99 -6.58
N CYS A 42 -6.75 8.94 -5.75
CA CYS A 42 -6.78 8.72 -4.30
C CYS A 42 -7.76 7.61 -3.88
N TYR A 43 -7.23 6.52 -3.38
CA TYR A 43 -8.02 5.38 -2.88
C TYR A 43 -8.81 5.69 -1.60
N MET A 44 -8.46 6.77 -0.88
CA MET A 44 -9.20 7.19 0.32
C MET A 44 -10.63 7.67 0.00
N GLY A 45 -10.88 8.12 -1.25
CA GLY A 45 -12.23 8.46 -1.71
C GLY A 45 -13.01 9.35 -0.75
N ASP A 46 -14.22 8.92 -0.44
CA ASP A 46 -15.15 9.62 0.46
C ASP A 46 -14.70 9.64 1.92
N ARG A 47 -13.73 8.82 2.30
CA ARG A 47 -13.13 8.89 3.65
C ARG A 47 -12.51 10.24 3.93
N LEU A 48 -11.95 10.90 2.91
CA LEU A 48 -11.39 12.27 3.05
C LEU A 48 -12.44 13.29 3.46
N GLU A 49 -13.71 13.08 3.08
CA GLU A 49 -14.83 13.97 3.42
C GLU A 49 -15.32 13.76 4.85
N ARG A 50 -15.14 12.56 5.42
CA ARG A 50 -15.44 12.29 6.83
C ARG A 50 -14.49 13.07 7.74
N GLY A 51 -13.23 13.24 7.32
CA GLY A 51 -12.24 14.05 8.00
C GLY A 51 -11.91 13.60 9.42
N LEU A 52 -12.07 12.31 9.73
CA LEU A 52 -11.74 11.76 11.05
C LEU A 52 -10.25 11.92 11.35
N MET A 53 -9.94 12.08 12.63
CA MET A 53 -8.58 12.18 13.13
C MET A 53 -8.52 11.47 14.48
N LEU A 54 -7.55 10.58 14.67
CA LEU A 54 -7.31 9.98 15.97
C LEU A 54 -6.86 11.06 16.96
N ASP A 55 -7.33 11.04 18.17
CA ASP A 55 -6.64 11.78 19.20
C ASP A 55 -5.34 11.04 19.62
N TYR A 56 -4.46 11.76 20.34
CA TYR A 56 -3.18 11.18 20.74
C TYR A 56 -3.34 9.96 21.65
N ALA A 57 -4.31 9.97 22.57
CA ALA A 57 -4.50 8.90 23.55
C ALA A 57 -4.97 7.62 22.84
N ASP A 58 -5.90 7.72 21.90
CA ASP A 58 -6.37 6.60 21.09
C ASP A 58 -5.25 6.07 20.18
N ALA A 59 -4.51 6.96 19.53
CA ALA A 59 -3.38 6.59 18.69
C ALA A 59 -2.30 5.83 19.50
N ALA A 60 -1.93 6.34 20.68
CA ALA A 60 -0.95 5.71 21.56
C ALA A 60 -1.43 4.30 22.00
N GLY A 61 -2.67 4.17 22.42
CA GLY A 61 -3.24 2.86 22.80
C GLY A 61 -3.28 1.86 21.63
N ILE A 62 -3.59 2.33 20.42
CA ILE A 62 -3.55 1.49 19.20
C ILE A 62 -2.11 1.07 18.87
N ILE A 63 -1.14 1.98 18.96
CA ILE A 63 0.29 1.71 18.74
C ILE A 63 0.78 0.62 19.70
N GLU A 64 0.50 0.75 21.00
CA GLU A 64 0.85 -0.25 22.02
C GLU A 64 0.19 -1.59 21.74
N ARG A 65 -1.11 -1.59 21.44
CA ARG A 65 -1.85 -2.82 21.17
C ARG A 65 -1.33 -3.51 19.91
N ALA A 66 -1.11 -2.79 18.82
CA ALA A 66 -0.56 -3.36 17.61
C ALA A 66 0.87 -3.92 17.82
N ARG A 67 1.67 -3.27 18.67
CA ARG A 67 2.99 -3.79 19.08
C ARG A 67 2.87 -5.15 19.78
N THR A 68 1.88 -5.33 20.69
CA THR A 68 1.66 -6.62 21.38
C THR A 68 1.18 -7.73 20.43
N LEU A 69 0.56 -7.38 19.30
CA LEU A 69 0.14 -8.32 18.25
C LEU A 69 1.29 -8.70 17.30
N GLY A 70 2.48 -8.17 17.53
CA GLY A 70 3.69 -8.49 16.79
C GLY A 70 4.22 -7.39 15.88
N GLY A 71 3.63 -6.18 15.92
CA GLY A 71 4.08 -5.03 15.12
C GLY A 71 5.56 -4.72 15.38
N GLU A 72 6.38 -4.81 14.34
CA GLU A 72 7.81 -4.44 14.39
C GLU A 72 8.08 -3.18 13.59
N TYR A 73 7.28 -2.95 12.55
CA TYR A 73 7.38 -1.83 11.63
C TYR A 73 6.07 -1.06 11.64
N ILE A 74 6.14 0.26 11.74
CA ILE A 74 4.95 1.11 11.70
C ILE A 74 5.13 2.22 10.67
N THR A 75 4.12 2.39 9.81
CA THR A 75 4.02 3.51 8.88
C THR A 75 2.86 4.40 9.30
N PHE A 76 3.15 5.66 9.58
CA PHE A 76 2.13 6.68 9.78
C PHE A 76 1.72 7.25 8.43
N LEU A 77 0.42 7.19 8.15
CA LEU A 77 -0.17 7.69 6.92
C LEU A 77 -1.61 8.16 7.20
N GLY A 78 -2.37 8.40 6.14
CA GLY A 78 -3.77 8.84 6.27
C GLY A 78 -4.26 9.50 5.00
N GLY A 79 -5.04 10.57 5.12
CA GLY A 79 -5.15 11.56 4.06
C GLY A 79 -3.78 12.23 3.86
N GLU A 80 -3.37 13.03 4.88
CA GLU A 80 -2.01 13.56 4.98
C GLU A 80 -1.59 13.57 6.46
N PRO A 81 -0.64 12.71 6.87
CA PRO A 81 -0.29 12.56 8.28
C PRO A 81 0.39 13.81 8.86
N THR A 82 1.07 14.62 8.05
CA THR A 82 1.72 15.86 8.51
C THR A 82 0.74 16.96 8.92
N LEU A 83 -0.56 16.80 8.62
CA LEU A 83 -1.64 17.63 9.19
C LEU A 83 -1.91 17.32 10.67
N HIS A 84 -1.46 16.18 11.16
CA HIS A 84 -1.70 15.78 12.53
C HIS A 84 -0.69 16.46 13.47
N PRO A 85 -1.15 17.28 14.45
CA PRO A 85 -0.24 18.06 15.32
C PRO A 85 0.64 17.18 16.21
N ASP A 86 0.16 15.99 16.58
CA ASP A 86 0.85 15.06 17.47
C ASP A 86 1.65 13.97 16.72
N LEU A 87 1.80 14.06 15.39
CA LEU A 87 2.61 13.07 14.64
C LEU A 87 4.02 12.89 15.23
N PRO A 88 4.79 13.95 15.59
CA PRO A 88 6.08 13.79 16.23
C PRO A 88 6.01 13.02 17.56
N ARG A 89 4.98 13.25 18.37
CA ARG A 89 4.77 12.51 19.62
C ARG A 89 4.42 11.05 19.39
N MET A 90 3.66 10.74 18.33
CA MET A 90 3.33 9.35 17.94
C MET A 90 4.57 8.61 17.48
N VAL A 91 5.48 9.26 16.74
CA VAL A 91 6.78 8.69 16.35
C VAL A 91 7.59 8.36 17.60
N ASP A 92 7.73 9.29 18.55
CA ASP A 92 8.45 9.07 19.79
C ASP A 92 7.83 7.92 20.62
N HIS A 93 6.52 7.86 20.68
CA HIS A 93 5.80 6.81 21.38
C HIS A 93 6.02 5.43 20.72
N ALA A 94 5.96 5.34 19.40
CA ALA A 94 6.22 4.11 18.67
C ALA A 94 7.64 3.55 18.96
N LEU A 95 8.64 4.42 18.95
CA LEU A 95 10.01 4.05 19.31
C LEU A 95 10.11 3.60 20.78
N ALA A 96 9.47 4.33 21.69
CA ALA A 96 9.51 4.03 23.13
C ALA A 96 8.88 2.66 23.45
N VAL A 97 7.83 2.23 22.73
CA VAL A 97 7.20 0.92 22.90
C VAL A 97 7.89 -0.20 22.11
N GLY A 98 8.99 0.12 21.38
CA GLY A 98 9.90 -0.87 20.80
C GLY A 98 9.60 -1.24 19.35
N TYR A 99 8.96 -0.37 18.55
CA TYR A 99 8.99 -0.52 17.10
C TYR A 99 10.42 -0.35 16.58
N ARG A 100 10.83 -1.26 15.70
CA ARG A 100 12.21 -1.28 15.13
C ARG A 100 12.39 -0.28 14.01
N GLN A 101 11.31 -0.04 13.27
CA GLN A 101 11.30 0.92 12.16
C GLN A 101 10.01 1.74 12.21
N VAL A 102 10.17 3.04 12.14
CA VAL A 102 9.08 4.01 12.05
C VAL A 102 9.20 4.75 10.73
N MET A 103 8.13 4.82 9.98
CA MET A 103 8.06 5.41 8.66
C MET A 103 6.88 6.39 8.56
N ILE A 104 6.96 7.30 7.60
CA ILE A 104 5.90 8.26 7.26
C ILE A 104 5.71 8.28 5.76
N ASP A 105 4.45 8.25 5.28
CA ASP A 105 4.11 8.49 3.88
C ASP A 105 3.39 9.85 3.77
N SER A 106 3.95 10.81 3.02
CA SER A 106 3.48 12.20 2.93
C SER A 106 3.40 12.69 1.48
N ASN A 107 2.55 13.68 1.23
CA ASN A 107 2.51 14.41 -0.03
C ASN A 107 3.57 15.54 -0.13
N GLY A 108 4.31 15.82 0.93
CA GLY A 108 5.43 16.77 0.94
C GLY A 108 5.04 18.25 0.98
N LEU A 109 3.77 18.58 1.24
CA LEU A 109 3.35 19.99 1.25
C LEU A 109 3.50 20.70 2.62
N LEU A 110 3.72 19.95 3.70
CA LEU A 110 3.80 20.45 5.07
C LEU A 110 5.09 20.00 5.77
N GLU A 111 6.21 20.48 5.28
CA GLU A 111 7.55 20.16 5.74
C GLU A 111 7.78 20.43 7.24
N ARG A 112 7.22 21.51 7.78
CA ARG A 112 7.41 21.93 9.17
C ARG A 112 7.07 20.86 10.22
N THR A 113 6.17 19.93 9.91
CA THR A 113 5.86 18.83 10.83
C THR A 113 6.97 17.79 10.81
N ILE A 114 7.55 17.54 9.63
CA ILE A 114 8.67 16.61 9.45
C ILE A 114 9.92 17.13 10.17
N GLU A 115 10.24 18.41 10.04
CA GLU A 115 11.39 19.07 10.69
C GLU A 115 11.39 18.95 12.22
N ARG A 116 10.24 18.67 12.85
CA ARG A 116 10.13 18.43 14.29
C ARG A 116 10.50 17.00 14.72
N ILE A 117 10.80 16.12 13.78
CA ILE A 117 11.17 14.73 14.02
C ILE A 117 12.63 14.58 13.58
N ALA A 118 13.53 14.24 14.49
CA ALA A 118 14.94 14.08 14.13
C ALA A 118 15.12 12.91 13.13
N PRO A 119 16.05 13.05 12.14
CA PRO A 119 16.22 12.06 11.07
C PRO A 119 16.44 10.63 11.57
N GLU A 120 17.21 10.46 12.64
CA GLU A 120 17.54 9.16 13.23
C GLU A 120 16.34 8.43 13.85
N LYS A 121 15.21 9.12 14.04
CA LYS A 121 13.95 8.52 14.54
C LYS A 121 13.15 7.84 13.45
N LEU A 122 13.45 8.12 12.19
CA LEU A 122 12.73 7.56 11.05
C LEU A 122 13.61 6.61 10.27
N HIS A 123 13.06 5.44 9.95
CA HIS A 123 13.74 4.51 9.06
C HIS A 123 13.79 5.08 7.63
N TYR A 124 12.67 5.65 7.18
CA TYR A 124 12.58 6.49 5.97
C TYR A 124 11.31 7.33 5.98
N ILE A 125 11.30 8.35 5.12
CA ILE A 125 10.10 9.08 4.72
C ILE A 125 9.83 8.78 3.25
N SER A 126 8.58 8.42 2.92
CA SER A 126 8.15 8.31 1.52
C SER A 126 7.41 9.57 1.11
N PHE A 127 7.84 10.20 0.04
CA PHE A 127 7.09 11.28 -0.60
C PHE A 127 6.36 10.80 -1.82
N SER A 128 5.13 11.28 -1.96
CA SER A 128 4.32 10.99 -3.14
C SER A 128 4.72 11.90 -4.30
N LEU A 129 5.31 11.34 -5.37
CA LEU A 129 5.67 12.08 -6.57
C LEU A 129 5.32 11.26 -7.82
N ASP A 130 4.33 11.72 -8.59
CA ASP A 130 3.76 10.96 -9.72
C ASP A 130 4.27 11.44 -11.09
N GLY A 131 5.33 12.22 -11.14
CA GLY A 131 5.95 12.64 -12.39
C GLY A 131 7.20 13.47 -12.17
N ALA A 132 8.05 13.52 -13.18
CA ALA A 132 9.30 14.30 -13.20
C ALA A 132 9.09 15.77 -13.57
N SER A 133 7.89 16.16 -13.92
CA SER A 133 7.53 17.53 -14.29
C SER A 133 6.25 17.99 -13.61
N ALA A 134 6.09 19.32 -13.50
CA ALA A 134 4.84 19.91 -13.02
C ALA A 134 3.65 19.50 -13.90
N ALA A 135 3.84 19.41 -15.21
CA ALA A 135 2.78 19.03 -16.13
C ALA A 135 2.22 17.63 -15.82
N THR A 136 3.09 16.66 -15.58
CA THR A 136 2.66 15.28 -15.24
C THR A 136 2.12 15.21 -13.82
N HIS A 137 2.91 15.63 -12.83
CA HIS A 137 2.56 15.50 -11.41
C HIS A 137 1.28 16.26 -11.05
N ASP A 138 1.18 17.52 -11.44
CA ASP A 138 0.06 18.39 -11.08
C ASP A 138 -1.25 17.95 -11.78
N SER A 139 -1.16 17.32 -12.96
CA SER A 139 -2.33 16.74 -13.64
C SER A 139 -3.01 15.64 -12.83
N ILE A 140 -2.28 15.02 -11.92
CA ILE A 140 -2.72 13.91 -11.06
C ILE A 140 -3.07 14.42 -9.65
N ARG A 141 -2.22 15.28 -9.07
CA ARG A 141 -2.31 15.68 -7.66
C ARG A 141 -2.87 17.08 -7.43
N GLY A 142 -2.87 17.92 -8.44
CA GLY A 142 -3.37 19.30 -8.38
C GLY A 142 -2.29 20.34 -8.66
N ALA A 143 -2.70 21.45 -9.21
CA ALA A 143 -1.83 22.52 -9.68
C ALA A 143 -0.92 23.08 -8.56
N GLY A 144 0.37 23.27 -8.88
CA GLY A 144 1.38 23.85 -7.99
C GLY A 144 1.85 22.92 -6.87
N THR A 145 1.52 21.62 -6.92
CA THR A 145 2.00 20.64 -5.95
C THR A 145 3.44 20.23 -6.23
N TYR A 146 3.82 20.09 -7.50
CA TYR A 146 5.18 19.74 -7.91
C TYR A 146 6.22 20.71 -7.37
N GLU A 147 5.99 22.01 -7.58
CA GLU A 147 6.90 23.08 -7.15
C GLU A 147 7.11 23.17 -5.64
N LYS A 148 6.23 22.55 -4.86
CA LYS A 148 6.36 22.46 -3.39
C LYS A 148 6.99 21.14 -2.97
N THR A 149 6.56 20.03 -3.58
CA THR A 149 7.00 18.68 -3.20
C THR A 149 8.45 18.44 -3.54
N VAL A 150 8.93 18.79 -4.75
CA VAL A 150 10.33 18.53 -5.15
C VAL A 150 11.35 19.28 -4.28
N PRO A 151 11.20 20.58 -4.01
CA PRO A 151 12.08 21.26 -3.05
C PRO A 151 12.01 20.71 -1.62
N CYS A 152 10.83 20.25 -1.16
CA CYS A 152 10.70 19.58 0.13
C CYS A 152 11.53 18.29 0.16
N ILE A 153 11.44 17.44 -0.87
CA ILE A 153 12.27 16.24 -1.02
C ILE A 153 13.75 16.57 -0.92
N ALA A 154 14.21 17.56 -1.72
CA ALA A 154 15.60 17.96 -1.75
C ALA A 154 16.11 18.41 -0.35
N ARG A 155 15.33 19.24 0.35
CA ARG A 155 15.70 19.68 1.71
C ARG A 155 15.69 18.54 2.71
N THR A 156 14.73 17.62 2.60
CA THR A 156 14.62 16.45 3.50
C THR A 156 15.83 15.52 3.31
N VAL A 157 16.26 15.27 2.07
CA VAL A 157 17.48 14.51 1.78
C VAL A 157 18.72 15.25 2.35
N ALA A 158 18.84 16.55 2.10
CA ALA A 158 19.96 17.37 2.60
C ALA A 158 20.00 17.43 4.14
N ALA A 159 18.86 17.31 4.82
CA ALA A 159 18.78 17.23 6.28
C ALA A 159 19.13 15.84 6.84
N GLY A 160 19.48 14.87 5.99
CA GLY A 160 19.98 13.55 6.40
C GLY A 160 18.91 12.47 6.60
N TYR A 161 17.65 12.71 6.17
CA TYR A 161 16.64 11.65 6.19
C TYR A 161 16.86 10.67 5.03
N ALA A 162 16.59 9.39 5.28
CA ALA A 162 16.43 8.42 4.21
C ALA A 162 15.08 8.67 3.51
N VAL A 163 15.12 9.05 2.23
CA VAL A 163 13.92 9.41 1.46
C VAL A 163 13.63 8.35 0.42
N ARG A 164 12.35 8.04 0.27
CA ARG A 164 11.79 7.22 -0.82
C ARG A 164 10.73 8.01 -1.57
N LEU A 165 10.50 7.65 -2.84
CA LEU A 165 9.35 8.15 -3.59
C LEU A 165 8.31 7.05 -3.74
N ILE A 166 7.05 7.45 -3.75
CA ILE A 166 5.92 6.62 -4.15
C ILE A 166 5.32 7.27 -5.40
N CYS A 167 5.35 6.53 -6.51
CA CYS A 167 4.72 6.90 -7.77
C CYS A 167 3.59 5.91 -8.07
N THR A 168 2.35 6.39 -8.15
CA THR A 168 1.22 5.56 -8.58
C THR A 168 1.11 5.61 -10.09
N VAL A 169 1.46 4.50 -10.74
CA VAL A 169 1.54 4.39 -12.20
C VAL A 169 0.17 4.25 -12.82
N SER A 170 -0.09 5.05 -13.83
CA SER A 170 -1.30 5.11 -14.62
C SER A 170 -0.98 5.51 -16.06
N GLN A 171 -1.96 5.51 -16.96
CA GLN A 171 -1.81 6.04 -18.34
C GLN A 171 -1.34 7.50 -18.37
N ARG A 172 -1.46 8.23 -17.25
CA ARG A 172 -1.08 9.65 -17.16
C ARG A 172 0.43 9.86 -17.00
N ASN A 173 1.16 8.84 -16.52
CA ASN A 173 2.56 9.00 -16.14
C ASN A 173 3.44 7.77 -16.44
N VAL A 174 2.92 6.74 -17.08
CA VAL A 174 3.68 5.51 -17.37
C VAL A 174 4.93 5.77 -18.21
N ASP A 175 4.88 6.77 -19.09
CA ASP A 175 6.01 7.16 -19.95
C ASP A 175 6.99 8.13 -19.24
N ASP A 176 6.63 8.69 -18.09
CA ASP A 176 7.47 9.63 -17.32
C ASP A 176 8.37 8.89 -16.28
N ALA A 177 8.27 7.57 -16.20
CA ALA A 177 8.94 6.78 -15.16
C ALA A 177 10.46 6.88 -15.20
N GLN A 178 11.07 6.86 -16.40
CA GLN A 178 12.52 7.01 -16.54
C GLN A 178 12.98 8.41 -16.10
N ALA A 179 12.31 9.47 -16.55
CA ALA A 179 12.62 10.83 -16.12
C ALA A 179 12.44 11.01 -14.60
N LEU A 180 11.47 10.32 -14.00
CA LEU A 180 11.29 10.30 -12.55
C LEU A 180 12.46 9.62 -11.82
N LEU A 181 13.03 8.54 -12.38
CA LEU A 181 14.20 7.88 -11.84
C LEU A 181 15.45 8.78 -11.94
N GLU A 182 15.64 9.46 -13.07
CA GLU A 182 16.71 10.44 -13.27
C GLU A 182 16.62 11.58 -12.24
N LEU A 183 15.41 12.12 -12.02
CA LEU A 183 15.17 13.13 -10.99
C LEU A 183 15.45 12.60 -9.59
N ALA A 184 14.98 11.41 -9.25
CA ALA A 184 15.16 10.78 -7.95
C ALA A 184 16.67 10.56 -7.65
N ASP A 185 17.43 10.05 -8.63
CA ASP A 185 18.87 9.84 -8.50
C ASP A 185 19.62 11.15 -8.33
N ALA A 186 19.27 12.19 -9.09
CA ALA A 186 19.85 13.53 -8.96
C ALA A 186 19.55 14.17 -7.58
N LEU A 187 18.40 13.88 -6.99
CA LEU A 187 18.02 14.35 -5.65
C LEU A 187 18.64 13.54 -4.51
N GLY A 188 19.27 12.39 -4.79
CA GLY A 188 19.81 11.50 -3.78
C GLY A 188 18.75 10.67 -3.05
N VAL A 189 17.63 10.41 -3.68
CA VAL A 189 16.56 9.55 -3.14
C VAL A 189 17.03 8.10 -3.11
N ALA A 190 16.75 7.39 -2.04
CA ALA A 190 17.22 6.01 -1.86
C ALA A 190 16.45 4.99 -2.73
N MET A 191 15.15 5.23 -2.98
CA MET A 191 14.30 4.27 -3.70
C MET A 191 13.10 4.96 -4.33
N VAL A 192 12.67 4.49 -5.49
CA VAL A 192 11.36 4.78 -6.07
C VAL A 192 10.49 3.52 -6.01
N ASN A 193 9.34 3.64 -5.37
CA ASN A 193 8.31 2.60 -5.30
C ASN A 193 7.23 2.91 -6.35
N PHE A 194 7.14 2.12 -7.38
CA PHE A 194 6.06 2.20 -8.36
C PHE A 194 4.87 1.37 -7.86
N HIS A 195 3.77 2.03 -7.58
CA HIS A 195 2.52 1.40 -7.18
C HIS A 195 1.56 1.31 -8.36
N VAL A 196 0.76 0.25 -8.39
CA VAL A 196 -0.30 0.10 -9.39
C VAL A 196 -1.43 1.07 -9.08
N PHE A 197 -1.94 1.78 -10.09
CA PHE A 197 -3.17 2.53 -9.97
C PHE A 197 -4.31 1.62 -9.49
N SER A 198 -5.03 2.09 -8.48
CA SER A 198 -6.15 1.35 -7.88
C SER A 198 -7.48 1.99 -8.29
N GLU A 199 -8.40 1.15 -8.79
CA GLU A 199 -9.76 1.55 -9.15
C GLU A 199 -10.65 1.60 -7.91
N GLU A 200 -10.19 2.35 -6.92
CA GLU A 200 -10.84 2.53 -5.62
C GLU A 200 -10.95 4.01 -5.29
N GLY A 201 -11.90 4.37 -4.44
CA GLY A 201 -12.13 5.74 -4.06
C GLY A 201 -12.31 6.66 -5.26
N ARG A 202 -11.52 7.72 -5.36
CA ARG A 202 -11.56 8.65 -6.50
C ARG A 202 -11.02 8.05 -7.81
N GLY A 203 -10.21 7.00 -7.71
CA GLY A 203 -9.71 6.27 -8.88
C GLY A 203 -10.82 5.62 -9.70
N ILE A 204 -11.98 5.27 -9.09
CA ILE A 204 -13.14 4.69 -9.80
C ILE A 204 -13.59 5.59 -10.95
N ALA A 205 -13.69 6.89 -10.71
CA ALA A 205 -14.16 7.84 -11.72
C ALA A 205 -13.19 7.99 -12.92
N ASN A 206 -11.92 7.68 -12.70
CA ASN A 206 -10.85 7.81 -13.70
C ASN A 206 -10.41 6.44 -14.28
N ALA A 207 -10.98 5.33 -13.81
CA ALA A 207 -10.52 3.99 -14.12
C ALA A 207 -10.39 3.72 -15.62
N ARG A 208 -11.38 4.15 -16.41
CA ARG A 208 -11.40 3.94 -17.86
C ARG A 208 -10.18 4.52 -18.58
N ASP A 209 -9.75 5.71 -18.17
CA ASP A 209 -8.74 6.49 -18.90
C ASP A 209 -7.35 6.42 -18.25
N TRP A 210 -7.28 5.91 -17.01
CA TRP A 210 -6.05 5.90 -16.24
C TRP A 210 -5.49 4.50 -15.98
N SER A 211 -6.33 3.45 -16.00
CA SER A 211 -5.86 2.09 -15.76
C SER A 211 -4.96 1.60 -16.90
N LEU A 212 -3.87 0.97 -16.53
CA LEU A 212 -3.07 0.16 -17.44
C LEU A 212 -3.73 -1.22 -17.58
N SER A 213 -3.76 -1.75 -18.81
CA SER A 213 -4.07 -3.15 -19.01
C SER A 213 -3.00 -4.04 -18.38
N PRO A 214 -3.29 -5.32 -18.07
CA PRO A 214 -2.30 -6.25 -17.56
C PRO A 214 -1.05 -6.38 -18.42
N HIS A 215 -1.19 -6.37 -19.75
CA HIS A 215 -0.05 -6.43 -20.69
C HIS A 215 0.79 -5.13 -20.66
N GLU A 216 0.16 -3.96 -20.60
CA GLU A 216 0.88 -2.69 -20.47
C GLU A 216 1.66 -2.64 -19.14
N TRP A 217 1.09 -3.20 -18.06
CA TRP A 217 1.78 -3.28 -16.78
C TRP A 217 3.01 -4.20 -16.86
N ILE A 218 2.89 -5.36 -17.55
CA ILE A 218 4.03 -6.24 -17.80
C ILE A 218 5.12 -5.50 -18.58
N SER A 219 4.76 -4.86 -19.68
CA SER A 219 5.72 -4.10 -20.51
C SER A 219 6.37 -2.97 -19.71
N PHE A 220 5.64 -2.35 -18.78
CA PHE A 220 6.17 -1.29 -17.91
C PHE A 220 7.29 -1.82 -17.01
N TYR A 221 7.07 -2.88 -16.26
CA TYR A 221 8.13 -3.36 -15.37
C TYR A 221 9.25 -4.10 -16.10
N GLU A 222 9.01 -4.67 -17.30
CA GLU A 222 10.08 -5.17 -18.16
C GLU A 222 11.03 -4.03 -18.60
N ARG A 223 10.50 -2.85 -18.91
CA ARG A 223 11.33 -1.65 -19.15
C ARG A 223 12.11 -1.24 -17.91
N LEU A 224 11.51 -1.26 -16.73
CA LEU A 224 12.22 -0.95 -15.47
C LEU A 224 13.38 -1.91 -15.20
N GLU A 225 13.17 -3.22 -15.46
CA GLU A 225 14.22 -4.23 -15.31
C GLU A 225 15.43 -3.97 -16.22
N GLN A 226 15.21 -3.39 -17.41
CA GLN A 226 16.29 -3.08 -18.35
C GLN A 226 17.16 -1.89 -17.90
N ILE A 227 16.63 -0.97 -17.10
CA ILE A 227 17.30 0.27 -16.72
C ILE A 227 17.62 0.36 -15.23
N LYS A 228 17.21 -0.61 -14.39
CA LYS A 228 17.31 -0.51 -12.93
C LYS A 228 18.77 -0.35 -12.43
N ASP A 229 19.72 -0.93 -13.15
CA ASP A 229 21.12 -0.92 -12.78
C ASP A 229 21.87 0.36 -13.24
N ASP A 230 21.21 1.24 -14.00
CA ASP A 230 21.77 2.51 -14.48
C ASP A 230 21.72 3.61 -13.41
N TYR A 231 21.00 3.38 -12.29
CA TYR A 231 20.77 4.37 -11.23
C TYR A 231 21.29 3.87 -9.87
N ARG A 232 21.71 4.82 -9.02
CA ARG A 232 22.00 4.55 -7.59
C ARG A 232 20.70 4.39 -6.80
N THR A 233 19.65 5.07 -7.22
CA THR A 233 18.30 4.96 -6.68
C THR A 233 17.74 3.56 -6.95
N SER A 234 17.42 2.82 -5.91
CA SER A 234 16.78 1.51 -6.05
C SER A 234 15.36 1.62 -6.60
N ILE A 235 14.94 0.62 -7.34
CA ILE A 235 13.57 0.54 -7.90
C ILE A 235 12.82 -0.61 -7.23
N TRP A 236 11.57 -0.36 -6.87
CA TRP A 236 10.65 -1.41 -6.45
C TRP A 236 9.29 -1.25 -7.14
N TYR A 237 8.70 -2.36 -7.55
CA TYR A 237 7.35 -2.45 -8.11
C TYR A 237 6.73 -3.81 -7.74
N PRO A 238 5.38 -3.93 -7.61
CA PRO A 238 4.73 -5.21 -7.45
C PRO A 238 4.59 -5.90 -8.81
N PRO A 239 5.01 -7.16 -8.96
CA PRO A 239 4.77 -7.95 -10.18
C PRO A 239 3.30 -8.41 -10.21
N THR A 240 2.39 -7.48 -10.47
CA THR A 240 0.92 -7.65 -10.32
C THR A 240 0.35 -8.68 -11.29
N TYR A 241 0.94 -8.81 -12.48
CA TYR A 241 0.55 -9.78 -13.50
C TYR A 241 1.78 -10.52 -14.04
N ALA A 242 1.61 -11.75 -14.42
CA ALA A 242 2.66 -12.55 -15.03
C ALA A 242 2.10 -13.55 -16.05
N THR A 243 2.92 -13.94 -17.02
CA THR A 243 2.69 -15.16 -17.78
C THR A 243 2.85 -16.38 -16.87
N ARG A 244 2.32 -17.54 -17.28
CA ARG A 244 2.47 -18.77 -16.52
C ARG A 244 3.95 -19.12 -16.27
N ALA A 245 4.80 -19.00 -17.28
CA ALA A 245 6.24 -19.29 -17.14
C ALA A 245 6.92 -18.35 -16.12
N LYS A 246 6.55 -17.06 -16.06
CA LYS A 246 7.10 -16.13 -15.09
C LYS A 246 6.57 -16.38 -13.67
N LEU A 247 5.32 -16.87 -13.55
CA LEU A 247 4.77 -17.28 -12.26
C LEU A 247 5.60 -18.39 -11.62
N ASP A 248 6.03 -19.39 -12.41
CA ASP A 248 6.86 -20.49 -11.91
C ASP A 248 8.18 -19.96 -11.34
N SER A 249 8.83 -18.99 -12.01
CA SER A 249 10.00 -18.28 -11.47
C SER A 249 9.70 -17.60 -10.13
N TYR A 250 8.57 -16.90 -9.99
CA TYR A 250 8.20 -16.25 -8.73
C TYR A 250 7.90 -17.26 -7.61
N VAL A 251 7.40 -18.45 -7.94
CA VAL A 251 7.23 -19.55 -6.97
C VAL A 251 8.58 -20.03 -6.46
N ASP A 252 9.58 -20.14 -7.32
CA ASP A 252 10.95 -20.47 -6.93
C ASP A 252 11.56 -19.37 -6.02
N GLU A 253 11.25 -18.11 -6.27
CA GLU A 253 11.61 -16.96 -5.43
C GLU A 253 10.83 -16.89 -4.10
N GLY A 254 9.87 -17.78 -3.87
CA GLY A 254 9.11 -17.87 -2.62
C GLY A 254 7.70 -17.30 -2.66
N TYR A 255 7.13 -16.98 -3.83
CA TYR A 255 5.71 -16.64 -3.94
C TYR A 255 4.85 -17.83 -3.54
N ARG A 256 3.85 -17.60 -2.68
CA ARG A 256 2.96 -18.64 -2.13
C ARG A 256 1.48 -18.27 -2.23
N GLY A 257 1.14 -17.39 -3.16
CA GLY A 257 -0.25 -16.94 -3.36
C GLY A 257 -0.60 -15.68 -2.52
N CYS A 258 -1.81 -15.60 -2.03
CA CYS A 258 -2.31 -14.41 -1.36
C CYS A 258 -1.56 -14.07 -0.07
N VAL A 259 -0.83 -12.96 -0.07
CA VAL A 259 -0.08 -12.48 1.11
C VAL A 259 -1.01 -12.12 2.27
N GLY A 260 -2.27 -11.75 2.01
CA GLY A 260 -3.27 -11.51 3.07
C GLY A 260 -3.50 -12.72 3.98
N CYS A 261 -3.30 -13.96 3.47
CA CYS A 261 -3.40 -15.17 4.27
C CYS A 261 -2.30 -15.30 5.34
N SER A 262 -1.17 -14.60 5.20
CA SER A 262 -0.08 -14.64 6.17
C SER A 262 -0.29 -13.73 7.37
N LEU A 263 -1.26 -12.83 7.33
CA LEU A 263 -1.52 -11.81 8.34
C LEU A 263 -0.28 -10.94 8.67
N ASP A 264 0.61 -10.75 7.71
CA ASP A 264 1.85 -10.01 7.92
C ASP A 264 1.64 -8.50 8.09
N ARG A 265 0.51 -7.97 7.62
CA ARG A 265 0.19 -6.54 7.69
C ARG A 265 -1.18 -6.28 8.28
N LEU A 266 -1.31 -5.10 8.87
CA LEU A 266 -2.59 -4.57 9.35
C LEU A 266 -2.67 -3.07 9.06
N SER A 267 -3.65 -2.66 8.26
CA SER A 267 -3.97 -1.26 7.97
C SER A 267 -5.12 -0.82 8.87
N ILE A 268 -4.88 0.13 9.76
CA ILE A 268 -5.84 0.57 10.79
C ILE A 268 -6.25 2.01 10.48
N PHE A 269 -7.55 2.25 10.35
CA PHE A 269 -8.14 3.55 10.04
C PHE A 269 -8.61 4.28 11.31
N PRO A 270 -8.86 5.61 11.24
CA PRO A 270 -9.31 6.39 12.40
C PRO A 270 -10.65 5.93 13.00
N ASP A 271 -11.51 5.24 12.23
CA ASP A 271 -12.74 4.61 12.72
C ASP A 271 -12.51 3.24 13.40
N GLY A 272 -11.25 2.84 13.55
CA GLY A 272 -10.84 1.56 14.11
C GLY A 272 -10.93 0.38 13.15
N ARG A 273 -11.54 0.50 11.98
CA ARG A 273 -11.57 -0.59 10.99
C ARG A 273 -10.18 -0.94 10.56
N ALA A 274 -9.89 -2.24 10.56
CA ALA A 274 -8.59 -2.78 10.22
C ALA A 274 -8.71 -3.79 9.07
N TYR A 275 -7.79 -3.69 8.11
CA TYR A 275 -7.74 -4.49 6.89
C TYR A 275 -6.36 -5.13 6.71
N VAL A 276 -6.32 -6.32 6.13
CA VAL A 276 -5.08 -7.01 5.74
C VAL A 276 -4.76 -6.81 4.25
N CYS A 277 -5.72 -6.36 3.45
CA CYS A 277 -5.57 -6.09 2.02
C CYS A 277 -5.98 -4.65 1.67
N SER A 278 -5.08 -3.93 0.99
CA SER A 278 -5.35 -2.54 0.59
C SER A 278 -6.36 -2.40 -0.56
N LEU A 279 -6.64 -3.47 -1.31
CA LEU A 279 -7.59 -3.46 -2.41
C LEU A 279 -9.06 -3.51 -1.97
N LEU A 280 -9.34 -3.70 -0.68
CA LEU A 280 -10.70 -3.90 -0.17
C LEU A 280 -11.12 -2.84 0.86
N PHE A 281 -10.45 -1.69 0.89
CA PHE A 281 -10.74 -0.63 1.85
C PHE A 281 -12.16 -0.02 1.71
N ASP A 282 -12.72 -0.03 0.51
CA ASP A 282 -14.07 0.45 0.24
C ASP A 282 -15.16 -0.63 0.47
N GLU A 283 -14.75 -1.90 0.61
CA GLU A 283 -15.66 -3.01 0.82
C GLU A 283 -16.00 -3.17 2.32
N PRO A 284 -17.22 -3.63 2.65
CA PRO A 284 -17.62 -3.91 4.03
C PRO A 284 -17.00 -5.21 4.57
N LEU A 285 -15.75 -5.47 4.20
CA LEU A 285 -15.02 -6.72 4.44
C LEU A 285 -13.86 -6.54 5.43
N HIS A 286 -13.85 -5.48 6.23
CA HIS A 286 -12.78 -5.24 7.20
C HIS A 286 -12.51 -6.50 8.05
N PHE A 287 -11.23 -6.81 8.25
CA PHE A 287 -10.79 -7.96 9.03
C PHE A 287 -11.22 -7.86 10.50
N ALA A 288 -11.04 -6.68 11.09
CA ALA A 288 -11.29 -6.45 12.50
C ALA A 288 -11.56 -4.96 12.79
N VAL A 289 -11.95 -4.68 14.02
CA VAL A 289 -11.94 -3.33 14.60
C VAL A 289 -10.87 -3.30 15.68
N MET A 290 -9.93 -2.36 15.55
CA MET A 290 -8.86 -2.08 16.51
C MET A 290 -9.25 -0.89 17.37
N THR A 291 -9.11 -1.03 18.67
CA THR A 291 -9.24 0.04 19.66
C THR A 291 -8.08 0.00 20.64
N PRO A 292 -7.86 1.00 21.50
CA PRO A 292 -6.88 0.92 22.58
C PRO A 292 -7.08 -0.29 23.50
N GLN A 293 -8.33 -0.78 23.63
CA GLN A 293 -8.67 -1.92 24.48
C GLN A 293 -8.40 -3.27 23.83
N GLY A 294 -8.32 -3.34 22.50
CA GLY A 294 -8.02 -4.57 21.79
C GLY A 294 -8.46 -4.64 20.33
N LEU A 295 -8.17 -5.79 19.72
CA LEU A 295 -8.60 -6.16 18.39
C LEU A 295 -9.85 -7.06 18.50
N ARG A 296 -10.94 -6.66 17.87
CA ARG A 296 -12.17 -7.44 17.76
C ARG A 296 -12.38 -7.84 16.30
N LEU A 297 -12.30 -9.14 16.03
CA LEU A 297 -12.54 -9.70 14.69
C LEU A 297 -13.95 -9.38 14.19
N ASN A 298 -14.07 -9.03 12.93
CA ASN A 298 -15.35 -9.00 12.24
C ASN A 298 -15.82 -10.45 12.04
N ARG A 299 -16.89 -10.84 12.75
CA ARG A 299 -17.45 -12.20 12.72
C ARG A 299 -18.53 -12.42 11.64
N GLU A 300 -18.88 -11.35 10.92
CA GLU A 300 -19.70 -11.46 9.73
C GLU A 300 -18.86 -12.00 8.57
N GLN A 301 -18.94 -11.41 7.40
CA GLN A 301 -18.04 -11.75 6.30
C GLN A 301 -16.84 -10.81 6.31
N ASN A 302 -15.63 -11.35 6.32
CA ASN A 302 -14.41 -10.57 6.29
C ASN A 302 -13.44 -11.06 5.19
N GLU A 303 -12.51 -10.18 4.80
CA GLU A 303 -11.56 -10.44 3.73
C GLU A 303 -10.67 -11.66 3.97
N PHE A 304 -10.29 -11.93 5.21
CA PHE A 304 -9.41 -13.07 5.55
C PHE A 304 -10.09 -14.41 5.28
N GLU A 305 -11.39 -14.53 5.58
CA GLU A 305 -12.15 -15.74 5.27
C GLU A 305 -12.23 -15.97 3.76
N LEU A 306 -12.42 -14.91 2.97
CA LEU A 306 -12.44 -14.99 1.51
C LEU A 306 -11.08 -15.44 0.96
N PHE A 307 -9.99 -14.87 1.44
CA PHE A 307 -8.64 -15.24 1.00
C PHE A 307 -8.28 -16.68 1.36
N THR A 308 -8.65 -17.08 2.56
CA THR A 308 -8.43 -18.45 3.05
C THR A 308 -9.20 -19.46 2.19
N GLN A 309 -10.47 -19.19 1.90
CA GLN A 309 -11.27 -20.06 1.04
C GLN A 309 -10.66 -20.19 -0.35
N ALA A 310 -10.26 -19.08 -0.99
CA ALA A 310 -9.65 -19.11 -2.31
C ALA A 310 -8.34 -19.91 -2.32
N THR A 311 -7.50 -19.76 -1.30
CA THR A 311 -6.24 -20.49 -1.16
C THR A 311 -6.47 -21.99 -1.00
N PHE A 312 -7.46 -22.39 -0.17
CA PHE A 312 -7.78 -23.80 0.02
C PHE A 312 -8.38 -24.45 -1.23
N GLN A 313 -9.15 -23.72 -2.01
CA GLN A 313 -9.70 -24.24 -3.26
C GLN A 313 -8.63 -24.47 -4.33
N ALA A 314 -7.52 -23.75 -4.29
CA ALA A 314 -6.36 -23.99 -5.15
C ALA A 314 -5.58 -25.28 -4.78
N GLY A 315 -5.93 -25.94 -3.67
CA GLY A 315 -5.35 -27.22 -3.24
C GLY A 315 -3.87 -27.13 -2.92
N ASP A 316 -3.07 -27.96 -3.56
CA ASP A 316 -1.62 -28.05 -3.32
C ASP A 316 -0.82 -26.92 -3.98
N GLU A 317 -1.45 -26.15 -4.86
CA GLU A 317 -0.85 -25.04 -5.58
C GLU A 317 -1.52 -23.68 -5.23
N PRO A 318 -1.38 -23.20 -4.00
CA PRO A 318 -2.06 -21.98 -3.52
C PRO A 318 -1.71 -20.71 -4.31
N TRP A 319 -0.55 -20.71 -4.98
CA TRP A 319 -0.13 -19.61 -5.87
C TRP A 319 -0.99 -19.50 -7.14
N LEU A 320 -1.70 -20.57 -7.53
CA LEU A 320 -2.64 -20.54 -8.64
C LEU A 320 -3.99 -19.92 -8.29
N SER A 321 -4.23 -19.61 -7.01
CA SER A 321 -5.46 -18.95 -6.60
C SER A 321 -5.63 -17.56 -7.27
N GLY A 322 -4.56 -16.98 -7.82
CA GLY A 322 -4.55 -15.60 -8.31
C GLY A 322 -4.78 -14.61 -7.18
N CYS A 323 -5.27 -13.42 -7.51
CA CYS A 323 -5.63 -12.41 -6.50
C CYS A 323 -7.12 -12.57 -6.11
N PRO A 324 -7.45 -13.03 -4.88
CA PRO A 324 -8.85 -13.15 -4.45
C PRO A 324 -9.57 -11.78 -4.38
N ALA A 325 -8.86 -10.71 -4.05
CA ALA A 325 -9.43 -9.36 -4.03
C ALA A 325 -9.87 -8.92 -5.44
N GLU A 326 -9.06 -9.16 -6.48
CA GLU A 326 -9.46 -8.85 -7.86
C GLU A 326 -10.74 -9.59 -8.28
N ARG A 327 -10.94 -10.84 -7.82
CA ARG A 327 -12.19 -11.56 -8.11
C ARG A 327 -13.41 -10.91 -7.46
N VAL A 328 -13.28 -10.35 -6.26
CA VAL A 328 -14.35 -9.56 -5.62
C VAL A 328 -14.63 -8.32 -6.46
N LEU A 329 -13.58 -7.60 -6.83
CA LEU A 329 -13.68 -6.37 -7.61
C LEU A 329 -14.23 -6.62 -9.03
N ALA A 330 -13.82 -7.71 -9.69
CA ALA A 330 -14.33 -8.09 -11.01
C ALA A 330 -15.85 -8.33 -11.02
N ARG A 331 -16.41 -8.89 -9.93
CA ARG A 331 -17.86 -9.05 -9.79
C ARG A 331 -18.62 -7.73 -9.65
N ASN A 332 -17.91 -6.73 -9.13
CA ASN A 332 -18.44 -5.36 -9.04
C ASN A 332 -18.25 -4.59 -10.36
N GLY A 333 -18.01 -5.30 -11.49
CA GLY A 333 -17.89 -4.73 -12.83
C GLY A 333 -16.48 -4.34 -13.25
N LYS A 334 -15.45 -4.69 -12.48
CA LYS A 334 -14.04 -4.47 -12.87
C LYS A 334 -13.57 -5.56 -13.84
N PRO A 335 -12.66 -5.25 -14.79
CA PRO A 335 -12.18 -6.23 -15.77
C PRO A 335 -11.46 -7.39 -15.10
N ALA A 336 -11.72 -8.61 -15.58
CA ALA A 336 -10.99 -9.81 -15.15
C ALA A 336 -9.57 -9.82 -15.73
N THR A 337 -8.67 -10.54 -15.06
CA THR A 337 -7.34 -10.85 -15.64
C THR A 337 -7.53 -11.66 -16.93
N PRO A 338 -6.83 -11.32 -18.03
CA PRO A 338 -6.85 -12.12 -19.27
C PRO A 338 -6.45 -13.58 -19.04
N ASP A 339 -6.97 -14.50 -19.87
CA ASP A 339 -6.76 -15.95 -19.71
C ASP A 339 -5.30 -16.39 -19.89
N ASP A 340 -4.50 -15.65 -20.66
CA ASP A 340 -3.07 -15.88 -20.89
C ASP A 340 -2.18 -15.40 -19.75
N LEU A 341 -2.75 -14.69 -18.76
CA LEU A 341 -2.04 -14.10 -17.62
C LEU A 341 -2.56 -14.67 -16.30
N VAL A 342 -1.72 -14.54 -15.29
CA VAL A 342 -2.05 -14.83 -13.90
C VAL A 342 -1.89 -13.56 -13.08
N SER A 343 -2.87 -13.24 -12.23
CA SER A 343 -2.74 -12.13 -11.31
C SER A 343 -1.88 -12.54 -10.11
N ILE A 344 -0.90 -11.70 -9.79
CA ILE A 344 0.00 -11.85 -8.66
C ILE A 344 -0.48 -10.92 -7.54
N CYS A 345 -0.31 -11.33 -6.30
CA CYS A 345 -0.65 -10.48 -5.16
C CYS A 345 0.16 -9.17 -5.18
N ARG A 346 -0.50 -8.02 -5.31
CA ARG A 346 0.13 -6.67 -5.32
C ARG A 346 0.90 -6.34 -4.04
N LEU A 347 0.73 -7.14 -2.98
CA LEU A 347 1.40 -6.97 -1.70
C LEU A 347 2.66 -7.84 -1.58
N TRP A 348 2.86 -8.78 -2.52
CA TRP A 348 4.05 -9.62 -2.53
C TRP A 348 5.26 -8.83 -3.00
N LYS A 349 6.39 -9.08 -2.35
CA LYS A 349 7.68 -8.48 -2.68
C LYS A 349 8.59 -9.59 -3.16
N SER A 350 9.05 -9.49 -4.41
CA SER A 350 10.18 -10.30 -4.88
C SER A 350 11.40 -10.04 -4.00
N GLN A 351 12.22 -11.08 -3.79
CA GLN A 351 13.48 -10.98 -3.04
C GLN A 351 14.66 -10.63 -3.96
N ALA A 352 14.37 -10.38 -5.26
CA ALA A 352 15.40 -10.04 -6.24
C ALA A 352 15.96 -8.62 -6.07
#